data_8550e33f2b4533843c5710a469681257
#
_entry.id   8550e33f2b4533843c5710a469681257
#
_cell.length_a   1.000
_cell.length_b   1.000
_cell.length_c   1.000
_cell.angle_alpha   90.00
_cell.angle_beta   90.00
_cell.angle_gamma   90.00
#
_symmetry.space_group_name_H-M   'P 1'
#
loop_
_entity.id
_entity.type
_entity.pdbx_description
1 polymer ?
#
loop_
_entity_poly.entity_id
_entity_poly.type
_entity_poly.pdbx_seq_one_letter_code
_entity_poly.pdbx_strand_id
1 'polypeptide(L)'
;MKAAQLHGLWAVRFSKPPAGLPARAMMLLERHAEFSESLAGIVSRDLGAAEGSKAIAGHASKALLAGDLDEGLLLLDESSDKVSITGTWNGEMVEGSCGKVFQGTWKDTSRSAPDNAPDVPFTLTKLP
;
A
#
# COMPACT_ATOMS: atom_id res chain seq x y z
N MET A 1 12.69 14.40 5.90
CA MET A 1 12.71 12.99 5.45
C MET A 1 12.64 12.93 3.94
N LYS A 2 13.43 12.07 3.34
CA LYS A 2 13.45 11.92 1.88
C LYS A 2 12.89 10.56 1.47
N ALA A 3 12.34 10.50 0.26
CA ALA A 3 11.76 9.27 -0.29
C ALA A 3 12.75 8.10 -0.25
N ALA A 4 14.02 8.34 -0.47
CA ALA A 4 15.05 7.30 -0.43
C ALA A 4 15.11 6.55 0.90
N GLN A 5 14.70 7.18 1.99
CA GLN A 5 14.69 6.54 3.31
C GLN A 5 13.59 5.48 3.43
N LEU A 6 12.63 5.49 2.52
CA LEU A 6 11.54 4.52 2.51
C LEU A 6 11.82 3.32 1.61
N HIS A 7 12.95 3.29 0.90
CA HIS A 7 13.25 2.14 0.05
C HIS A 7 13.45 0.88 0.89
N GLY A 8 12.83 -0.21 0.49
CA GLY A 8 12.92 -1.49 1.18
C GLY A 8 11.58 -2.16 1.36
N LEU A 9 11.56 -3.19 2.20
CA LEU A 9 10.37 -3.98 2.48
C LEU A 9 9.64 -3.43 3.69
N TRP A 10 8.31 -3.46 3.59
CA TRP A 10 7.41 -2.98 4.63
C TRP A 10 6.35 -4.04 4.91
N ALA A 11 6.06 -4.24 6.18
CA ALA A 11 4.92 -5.05 6.59
C ALA A 11 3.68 -4.17 6.64
N VAL A 12 2.60 -4.64 6.03
CA VAL A 12 1.31 -3.96 6.04
C VAL A 12 0.37 -4.73 6.94
N ARG A 13 -0.34 -4.01 7.80
CA ARG A 13 -1.39 -4.60 8.62
C ARG A 13 -2.63 -3.72 8.52
N PHE A 14 -3.74 -4.31 8.08
CA PHE A 14 -5.02 -3.63 8.05
C PHE A 14 -5.76 -3.86 9.36
N SER A 15 -6.42 -2.82 9.85
CA SER A 15 -7.27 -2.87 11.03
C SER A 15 -8.71 -3.06 10.59
N LYS A 16 -9.36 -4.12 11.08
CA LYS A 16 -10.75 -4.43 10.73
C LYS A 16 -10.99 -4.45 9.21
N PRO A 17 -10.24 -5.26 8.46
CA PRO A 17 -10.43 -5.27 7.00
C PRO A 17 -11.81 -5.80 6.63
N PRO A 18 -12.39 -5.30 5.53
CA PRO A 18 -13.65 -5.85 5.04
C PRO A 18 -13.48 -7.28 4.53
N ALA A 19 -14.59 -7.98 4.36
CA ALA A 19 -14.57 -9.35 3.85
C ALA A 19 -13.81 -9.42 2.52
N GLY A 20 -12.92 -10.39 2.39
CA GLY A 20 -12.13 -10.59 1.18
C GLY A 20 -10.80 -9.85 1.17
N LEU A 21 -10.61 -8.88 2.06
CA LEU A 21 -9.32 -8.18 2.15
C LEU A 21 -8.45 -8.87 3.21
N PRO A 22 -7.25 -9.37 2.86
CA PRO A 22 -6.35 -9.96 3.85
C PRO A 22 -5.94 -8.93 4.90
N ALA A 23 -5.79 -9.37 6.13
CA ALA A 23 -5.37 -8.48 7.22
C ALA A 23 -3.90 -8.06 7.09
N ARG A 24 -3.10 -8.79 6.33
CA ARG A 24 -1.67 -8.53 6.17
C ARG A 24 -1.28 -8.50 4.70
N ALA A 25 -0.26 -7.71 4.41
CA ALA A 25 0.36 -7.68 3.09
C ALA A 25 1.83 -7.30 3.24
N MET A 26 2.58 -7.45 2.17
CA MET A 26 3.96 -6.94 2.09
C MET A 26 4.02 -5.87 1.02
N MET A 27 4.83 -4.88 1.26
CA MET A 27 5.03 -3.79 0.32
C MET A 27 6.51 -3.59 0.10
N LEU A 28 6.93 -3.55 -1.15
CA LEU A 28 8.29 -3.16 -1.52
C LEU A 28 8.23 -1.75 -2.08
N LEU A 29 9.00 -0.84 -1.50
CA LEU A 29 9.13 0.52 -2.01
C LEU A 29 10.54 0.72 -2.55
N GLU A 30 10.63 1.38 -3.69
CA GLU A 30 11.89 1.64 -4.37
C GLU A 30 11.83 2.95 -5.13
N ARG A 31 12.95 3.34 -5.72
CA ARG A 31 13.02 4.56 -6.51
C ARG A 31 12.15 4.44 -7.75
N HIS A 32 11.39 5.49 -8.06
CA HIS A 32 10.65 5.56 -9.31
C HIS A 32 11.64 5.62 -10.49
N ALA A 33 11.31 4.88 -11.56
CA ALA A 33 12.20 4.79 -12.72
C ALA A 33 12.44 6.14 -13.42
N GLU A 34 11.43 7.01 -13.40
CA GLU A 34 11.49 8.30 -14.11
C GLU A 34 11.71 9.49 -13.18
N PHE A 35 11.18 9.44 -11.97
CA PHE A 35 11.21 10.56 -11.02
C PHE A 35 11.96 10.17 -9.77
N SER A 36 13.21 10.63 -9.64
CA SER A 36 14.09 10.20 -8.55
C SER A 36 13.58 10.54 -7.15
N GLU A 37 12.73 11.54 -7.02
CA GLU A 37 12.14 11.92 -5.73
C GLU A 37 10.83 11.19 -5.43
N SER A 38 10.34 10.42 -6.38
CA SER A 38 9.11 9.66 -6.23
C SER A 38 9.38 8.20 -5.91
N LEU A 39 8.34 7.50 -5.48
CA LEU A 39 8.40 6.10 -5.11
C LEU A 39 7.66 5.24 -6.12
N ALA A 40 8.16 4.04 -6.30
CA ALA A 40 7.48 2.98 -7.02
C ALA A 40 7.56 1.73 -6.17
N GLY A 41 6.80 0.71 -6.51
CA GLY A 41 6.88 -0.52 -5.77
C GLY A 41 5.81 -1.51 -6.13
N ILE A 42 5.67 -2.50 -5.24
CA ILE A 42 4.71 -3.59 -5.40
C ILE A 42 4.13 -3.87 -4.02
N VAL A 43 2.81 -4.05 -3.97
CA VAL A 43 2.16 -4.61 -2.80
C VAL A 43 1.76 -6.04 -3.11
N SER A 44 2.04 -6.95 -2.18
CA SER A 44 1.73 -8.37 -2.30
C SER A 44 0.80 -8.78 -1.18
N ARG A 45 -0.36 -9.34 -1.54
CA ARG A 45 -1.40 -9.76 -0.60
C ARG A 45 -1.45 -11.27 -0.38
N ASP A 46 -0.56 -12.03 -1.03
CA ASP A 46 -0.59 -13.49 -0.99
C ASP A 46 0.34 -14.08 0.07
N LEU A 47 0.52 -13.39 1.17
CA LEU A 47 1.46 -13.77 2.23
C LEU A 47 1.11 -15.08 2.88
N GLY A 48 1.96 -16.09 2.68
CA GLY A 48 1.85 -17.36 3.36
C GLY A 48 0.50 -18.02 3.22
N ALA A 49 -0.31 -17.54 2.32
CA ALA A 49 -1.64 -18.07 2.12
C ALA A 49 -1.56 -19.20 1.11
N ALA A 50 -0.99 -20.27 1.56
CA ALA A 50 -0.84 -21.45 0.73
C ALA A 50 -2.20 -21.96 0.28
N GLU A 51 -3.19 -21.79 1.09
CA GLU A 51 -4.52 -22.24 0.76
C GLU A 51 -5.46 -21.09 0.55
N GLY A 52 -5.93 -20.97 -0.65
CA GLY A 52 -7.07 -20.17 -0.95
C GLY A 52 -6.88 -18.66 -0.88
N SER A 53 -5.66 -18.20 -1.03
CA SER A 53 -5.44 -16.79 -1.24
C SER A 53 -6.08 -16.41 -2.56
N LYS A 54 -7.27 -15.87 -2.50
CA LYS A 54 -7.97 -15.44 -3.68
C LYS A 54 -7.73 -13.96 -3.90
N ALA A 55 -7.59 -13.57 -5.16
CA ALA A 55 -7.57 -12.15 -5.49
C ALA A 55 -8.89 -11.53 -5.02
N ILE A 56 -8.79 -10.35 -4.42
CA ILE A 56 -9.97 -9.57 -4.08
C ILE A 56 -10.58 -9.07 -5.38
N ALA A 57 -11.89 -9.00 -5.47
CA ALA A 57 -12.55 -8.47 -6.65
C ALA A 57 -11.99 -7.10 -6.99
N GLY A 58 -11.49 -6.94 -8.22
CA GLY A 58 -10.88 -5.70 -8.69
C GLY A 58 -9.41 -5.54 -8.33
N HIS A 59 -8.80 -6.50 -7.60
CA HIS A 59 -7.41 -6.42 -7.16
C HIS A 59 -6.67 -7.72 -7.40
N ALA A 60 -5.49 -7.63 -7.99
CA ALA A 60 -4.60 -8.77 -8.10
C ALA A 60 -3.92 -9.04 -6.75
N SER A 61 -3.40 -10.27 -6.56
CA SER A 61 -2.61 -10.58 -5.37
C SER A 61 -1.34 -9.73 -5.28
N LYS A 62 -0.81 -9.32 -6.43
CA LYS A 62 0.28 -8.35 -6.53
C LYS A 62 -0.15 -7.18 -7.38
N ALA A 63 0.14 -5.97 -6.92
CA ALA A 63 -0.22 -4.75 -7.61
C ALA A 63 0.94 -3.78 -7.61
N LEU A 64 1.01 -2.93 -8.64
CA LEU A 64 2.03 -1.91 -8.75
C LEU A 64 1.66 -0.69 -7.92
N LEU A 65 2.68 -0.04 -7.39
CA LEU A 65 2.55 1.18 -6.60
C LEU A 65 3.38 2.29 -7.23
N ALA A 66 2.86 3.50 -7.17
CA ALA A 66 3.59 4.71 -7.52
C ALA A 66 3.07 5.87 -6.68
N GLY A 67 3.95 6.74 -6.24
CA GLY A 67 3.52 7.90 -5.47
C GLY A 67 4.67 8.70 -4.89
N ASP A 68 4.36 9.43 -3.85
CA ASP A 68 5.28 10.42 -3.30
C ASP A 68 5.26 10.43 -1.78
N LEU A 69 6.38 10.89 -1.22
CA LEU A 69 6.48 11.27 0.18
C LEU A 69 6.59 12.79 0.23
N ASP A 70 5.64 13.44 0.91
CA ASP A 70 5.62 14.89 1.05
C ASP A 70 5.44 15.27 2.51
N GLU A 71 6.51 15.78 3.11
CA GLU A 71 6.50 16.23 4.51
C GLU A 71 5.91 15.22 5.50
N GLY A 72 6.30 13.96 5.37
CA GLY A 72 5.80 12.90 6.23
C GLY A 72 4.48 12.29 5.80
N LEU A 73 3.88 12.79 4.72
CA LEU A 73 2.68 12.19 4.13
C LEU A 73 3.09 11.25 3.00
N LEU A 74 2.64 10.02 3.10
CA LEU A 74 2.89 9.00 2.08
C LEU A 74 1.64 8.81 1.26
N LEU A 75 1.72 9.11 -0.02
CA LEU A 75 0.60 9.04 -0.95
C LEU A 75 0.96 8.09 -2.07
N LEU A 76 0.29 6.94 -2.13
CA LEU A 76 0.54 5.93 -3.15
C LEU A 76 -0.72 5.61 -3.92
N ASP A 77 -0.57 5.47 -5.23
CA ASP A 77 -1.61 4.92 -6.09
C ASP A 77 -1.28 3.48 -6.41
N GLU A 78 -2.27 2.62 -6.34
CA GLU A 78 -2.14 1.20 -6.61
C GLU A 78 -2.83 0.86 -7.92
N SER A 79 -2.21 0.00 -8.73
CA SER A 79 -2.80 -0.50 -9.97
C SER A 79 -2.63 -2.00 -10.07
N SER A 80 -3.75 -2.70 -10.17
CA SER A 80 -3.76 -4.16 -10.33
C SER A 80 -3.64 -4.57 -11.80
N ASP A 81 -4.04 -3.69 -12.71
CA ASP A 81 -4.08 -4.00 -14.15
C ASP A 81 -3.04 -3.22 -14.96
N LYS A 82 -2.24 -2.38 -14.31
CA LYS A 82 -1.23 -1.52 -14.94
C LYS A 82 -1.82 -0.43 -15.83
N VAL A 83 -3.12 -0.22 -15.78
CA VAL A 83 -3.83 0.74 -16.65
C VAL A 83 -4.58 1.76 -15.82
N SER A 84 -5.34 1.32 -14.82
CA SER A 84 -6.16 2.20 -14.00
C SER A 84 -5.78 2.10 -12.52
N ILE A 85 -6.11 3.14 -11.77
CA ILE A 85 -5.90 3.15 -10.32
C ILE A 85 -6.98 2.28 -9.68
N THR A 86 -6.56 1.27 -8.93
CA THR A 86 -7.48 0.35 -8.26
C THR A 86 -7.50 0.52 -6.74
N GLY A 87 -6.60 1.32 -6.20
CA GLY A 87 -6.58 1.62 -4.78
C GLY A 87 -5.70 2.82 -4.49
N THR A 88 -5.95 3.47 -3.37
CA THR A 88 -5.14 4.59 -2.92
C THR A 88 -4.73 4.41 -1.47
N TRP A 89 -3.47 4.73 -1.18
CA TRP A 89 -2.88 4.64 0.14
C TRP A 89 -2.54 6.05 0.61
N ASN A 90 -3.10 6.46 1.73
CA ASN A 90 -2.81 7.75 2.33
C ASN A 90 -2.29 7.51 3.74
N GLY A 91 -1.01 7.73 3.95
CA GLY A 91 -0.35 7.46 5.22
C GLY A 91 0.35 8.67 5.78
N GLU A 92 0.55 8.66 7.08
CA GLU A 92 1.26 9.70 7.79
C GLU A 92 2.30 9.04 8.70
N MET A 93 3.50 9.61 8.73
CA MET A 93 4.56 9.10 9.59
C MET A 93 4.13 9.18 11.05
N VAL A 94 4.32 8.08 11.78
CA VAL A 94 4.07 8.07 13.22
C VAL A 94 5.21 8.83 13.91
N GLU A 95 4.84 9.80 14.74
CA GLU A 95 5.81 10.59 15.48
C GLU A 95 6.70 9.70 16.35
N GLY A 96 7.99 9.95 16.30
CA GLY A 96 8.97 9.17 17.04
C GLY A 96 9.43 7.89 16.38
N SER A 97 8.86 7.53 15.23
CA SER A 97 9.25 6.29 14.54
C SER A 97 10.49 6.42 13.66
N CYS A 98 11.00 7.62 13.47
CA CYS A 98 12.14 7.92 12.58
C CYS A 98 11.88 7.49 11.13
N GLY A 99 10.65 7.60 10.68
CA GLY A 99 10.27 7.25 9.33
C GLY A 99 10.10 5.76 9.10
N LYS A 100 9.99 4.96 10.16
CA LYS A 100 9.87 3.50 10.05
C LYS A 100 8.46 2.98 10.25
N VAL A 101 7.53 3.83 10.66
CA VAL A 101 6.13 3.47 10.84
C VAL A 101 5.25 4.55 10.24
N PHE A 102 4.30 4.14 9.42
CA PHE A 102 3.27 5.03 8.87
C PHE A 102 1.90 4.44 9.19
N GLN A 103 0.94 5.30 9.45
CA GLN A 103 -0.46 4.93 9.66
C GLN A 103 -1.33 5.75 8.73
N GLY A 104 -2.42 5.17 8.28
CA GLY A 104 -3.33 5.88 7.41
C GLY A 104 -4.48 5.01 6.98
N THR A 105 -4.99 5.28 5.79
CA THR A 105 -6.13 4.56 5.24
C THR A 105 -5.88 4.16 3.78
N TRP A 106 -6.40 2.99 3.43
CA TRP A 106 -6.44 2.48 2.07
C TRP A 106 -7.88 2.50 1.59
N LYS A 107 -8.10 2.92 0.37
CA LYS A 107 -9.44 2.93 -0.21
C LYS A 107 -9.44 2.15 -1.52
N ASP A 108 -10.48 1.31 -1.67
CA ASP A 108 -10.73 0.60 -2.93
C ASP A 108 -11.35 1.57 -3.93
N THR A 109 -10.62 1.84 -5.00
CA THR A 109 -11.06 2.74 -6.08
C THR A 109 -11.25 1.97 -7.38
N SER A 110 -11.28 0.64 -7.33
CA SER A 110 -11.48 -0.20 -8.50
C SER A 110 -12.92 -0.08 -9.02
N ARG A 111 -13.14 -0.56 -10.24
CA ARG A 111 -14.48 -0.55 -10.84
C ARG A 111 -15.48 -1.41 -10.07
N SER A 112 -15.00 -2.44 -9.38
CA SER A 112 -15.85 -3.31 -8.58
C SER A 112 -16.12 -2.78 -7.18
N ALA A 113 -15.52 -1.65 -6.80
CA ALA A 113 -15.73 -1.06 -5.50
C ALA A 113 -17.15 -0.49 -5.39
N PRO A 114 -17.81 -0.64 -4.23
CA PRO A 114 -19.08 0.05 -4.02
C PRO A 114 -18.86 1.56 -3.94
N ASP A 115 -19.91 2.33 -4.28
CA ASP A 115 -19.83 3.80 -4.25
C ASP A 115 -19.43 4.33 -2.87
N ASN A 116 -19.78 3.60 -1.82
CA ASN A 116 -19.48 3.97 -0.44
C ASN A 116 -18.37 3.11 0.17
N ALA A 117 -17.40 2.69 -0.64
CA ALA A 117 -16.29 1.88 -0.15
C ALA A 117 -15.64 2.56 1.06
N PRO A 118 -15.44 1.84 2.18
CA PRO A 118 -14.86 2.44 3.38
C PRO A 118 -13.38 2.68 3.22
N ASP A 119 -12.88 3.64 3.99
CA ASP A 119 -11.44 3.76 4.20
C ASP A 119 -11.01 2.69 5.19
N VAL A 120 -10.01 1.90 4.84
CA VAL A 120 -9.52 0.80 5.67
C VAL A 120 -8.23 1.24 6.36
N PRO A 121 -8.22 1.35 7.69
CA PRO A 121 -7.00 1.75 8.40
C PRO A 121 -5.87 0.74 8.21
N PHE A 122 -4.67 1.24 8.06
CA PHE A 122 -3.49 0.39 7.96
C PHE A 122 -2.33 0.94 8.79
N THR A 123 -1.40 0.05 9.09
CA THR A 123 -0.09 0.39 9.64
C THR A 123 0.97 -0.22 8.74
N LEU A 124 1.95 0.59 8.34
CA LEU A 124 3.14 0.15 7.63
C LEU A 124 4.32 0.17 8.59
N THR A 125 5.05 -0.92 8.67
CA THR A 125 6.25 -1.02 9.50
C THR A 125 7.41 -1.46 8.63
N LYS A 126 8.49 -0.67 8.62
CA LYS A 126 9.67 -1.02 7.82
C LYS A 126 10.37 -2.22 8.42
N LEU A 127 10.70 -3.20 7.58
CA LEU A 127 11.43 -4.39 7.99
C LEU A 127 12.94 -4.09 8.03
N PRO A 128 13.68 -4.73 8.97
CA PRO A 128 15.12 -4.54 9.07
C PRO A 128 15.89 -5.08 7.88
#